data_6133e1452c9f7df0ace43eed2002c732
#
_entry.id   6133e1452c9f7df0ace43eed2002c732
#
_cell.length_a   1.000
_cell.length_b   1.000
_cell.length_c   1.000
_cell.angle_alpha   90.00
_cell.angle_beta   90.00
_cell.angle_gamma   90.00
#
_symmetry.space_group_name_H-M   'P 1'
#
loop_
_entity.id
_entity.type
_entity.pdbx_description
1 polymer ?
#
loop_
_entity_poly.entity_id
_entity_poly.type
_entity_poly.pdbx_seq_one_letter_code
_entity_poly.pdbx_strand_id
1 'polypeptide(L)'
;VLHSSRPKKLEGADIYLVDTYGETKKFYQLSKIVFMGKSIIGKGGQNPLEPAMCGAEVLYGTNIDNFSDTYRLLDKLKISHKVKNVNGLTNLVNRLLLKAHNKKNYLKIEKIGKRILNETKDEIKSLLNNEIKKT
;
A
#
# COMPACT_ATOMS: atom_id res chain seq x y z
N VAL A 1 17.89 11.76 -11.83
CA VAL A 1 17.42 13.15 -11.62
C VAL A 1 16.87 13.25 -10.21
N LEU A 2 17.15 14.36 -9.51
CA LEU A 2 16.66 14.67 -8.16
C LEU A 2 15.35 15.45 -8.21
N HIS A 3 14.38 15.11 -7.34
CA HIS A 3 13.13 15.87 -7.22
C HIS A 3 13.36 17.28 -6.69
N SER A 4 14.27 17.47 -5.72
CA SER A 4 14.62 18.76 -5.14
C SER A 4 15.16 19.77 -6.17
N SER A 5 15.74 19.28 -7.27
CA SER A 5 16.23 20.13 -8.37
C SER A 5 15.12 20.72 -9.26
N ARG A 6 13.86 20.33 -9.04
CA ARG A 6 12.66 20.75 -9.79
C ARG A 6 12.86 20.72 -11.33
N PRO A 7 13.21 19.55 -11.89
CA PRO A 7 13.52 19.43 -13.30
C PRO A 7 12.31 19.78 -14.16
N LYS A 8 12.50 20.62 -15.16
CA LYS A 8 11.43 21.00 -16.11
C LYS A 8 11.10 19.89 -17.10
N LYS A 9 12.04 18.95 -17.35
CA LYS A 9 11.91 17.81 -18.27
C LYS A 9 12.56 16.59 -17.65
N LEU A 10 12.01 15.42 -17.94
CA LEU A 10 12.50 14.11 -17.49
C LEU A 10 13.06 13.27 -18.64
N GLU A 11 13.22 13.86 -19.84
CA GLU A 11 13.74 13.17 -21.00
C GLU A 11 15.13 12.57 -20.71
N GLY A 12 15.29 11.26 -20.99
CA GLY A 12 16.54 10.53 -20.74
C GLY A 12 16.82 10.20 -19.28
N ALA A 13 15.87 10.39 -18.37
CA ALA A 13 16.03 10.02 -16.98
C ALA A 13 15.46 8.62 -16.71
N ASP A 14 16.33 7.63 -16.47
CA ASP A 14 15.93 6.28 -16.07
C ASP A 14 15.47 6.21 -14.61
N ILE A 15 16.04 7.09 -13.75
CA ILE A 15 15.76 7.12 -12.31
C ILE A 15 15.40 8.54 -11.89
N TYR A 16 14.28 8.65 -11.18
CA TYR A 16 13.85 9.87 -10.50
C TYR A 16 13.89 9.66 -8.99
N LEU A 17 14.83 10.32 -8.32
CA LEU A 17 15.01 10.21 -6.88
C LEU A 17 14.22 11.29 -6.16
N VAL A 18 13.27 10.87 -5.32
CA VAL A 18 12.49 11.78 -4.46
C VAL A 18 13.24 11.93 -3.15
N ASP A 19 13.94 13.03 -3.02
CA ASP A 19 14.80 13.42 -1.90
C ASP A 19 14.17 14.48 -0.98
N THR A 20 12.83 14.60 -1.04
CA THR A 20 12.03 15.54 -0.24
C THR A 20 11.01 14.79 0.62
N TYR A 21 10.55 15.44 1.71
CA TYR A 21 9.53 14.90 2.60
C TYR A 21 8.11 15.37 2.25
N GLY A 22 7.10 14.56 2.63
CA GLY A 22 5.68 14.96 2.55
C GLY A 22 5.01 14.71 1.20
N GLU A 23 5.75 14.24 0.18
CA GLU A 23 5.22 14.08 -1.18
C GLU A 23 4.96 12.63 -1.59
N THR A 24 5.26 11.67 -0.74
CA THR A 24 5.17 10.23 -1.01
C THR A 24 3.80 9.82 -1.60
N LYS A 25 2.71 10.37 -1.07
CA LYS A 25 1.36 10.09 -1.54
C LYS A 25 1.14 10.48 -3.00
N LYS A 26 1.71 11.60 -3.45
CA LYS A 26 1.62 12.03 -4.86
C LYS A 26 2.30 11.01 -5.79
N PHE A 27 3.47 10.49 -5.37
CA PHE A 27 4.19 9.48 -6.14
C PHE A 27 3.45 8.14 -6.14
N TYR A 28 2.82 7.74 -5.04
CA TYR A 28 1.95 6.55 -5.03
C TYR A 28 0.78 6.67 -6.01
N GLN A 29 0.16 7.84 -6.12
CA GLN A 29 -0.95 8.08 -7.05
C GLN A 29 -0.53 8.00 -8.53
N LEU A 30 0.74 8.29 -8.83
CA LEU A 30 1.31 8.19 -10.18
C LEU A 30 1.83 6.77 -10.48
N SER A 31 2.11 5.98 -9.45
CA SER A 31 2.75 4.67 -9.59
C SER A 31 1.75 3.58 -9.90
N LYS A 32 2.06 2.75 -10.90
CA LYS A 32 1.33 1.50 -11.17
C LYS A 32 1.75 0.39 -10.20
N ILE A 33 3.03 0.36 -9.85
CA ILE A 33 3.66 -0.65 -9.02
C ILE A 33 4.50 0.07 -7.95
N VAL A 34 4.38 -0.37 -6.70
CA VAL A 34 5.19 0.12 -5.58
C VAL A 34 5.87 -1.07 -4.90
N PHE A 35 7.18 -1.05 -4.85
CA PHE A 35 7.95 -2.00 -4.05
C PHE A 35 8.22 -1.42 -2.66
N MET A 36 7.81 -2.15 -1.62
CA MET A 36 7.98 -1.73 -0.23
C MET A 36 9.41 -1.98 0.25
N GLY A 37 10.16 -0.92 0.47
CA GLY A 37 11.52 -0.98 1.00
C GLY A 37 11.59 -1.66 2.38
N LYS A 38 12.80 -2.06 2.81
CA LYS A 38 13.08 -2.80 4.07
C LYS A 38 12.38 -4.17 4.19
N SER A 39 11.67 -4.62 3.17
CA SER A 39 10.94 -5.89 3.22
C SER A 39 11.75 -7.10 2.71
N ILE A 40 12.83 -6.90 1.96
CA ILE A 40 13.78 -7.97 1.59
C ILE A 40 14.97 -7.98 2.57
N ILE A 41 15.56 -6.81 2.83
CA ILE A 41 16.71 -6.64 3.72
C ILE A 41 16.29 -5.70 4.84
N GLY A 42 16.56 -6.05 6.09
CA GLY A 42 16.18 -5.27 7.26
C GLY A 42 15.06 -5.91 8.07
N LYS A 43 14.48 -5.16 9.01
CA LYS A 43 13.40 -5.62 9.90
C LYS A 43 12.20 -4.68 9.84
N GLY A 44 11.00 -5.23 10.01
CA GLY A 44 9.78 -4.50 10.29
C GLY A 44 8.94 -4.07 9.10
N GLY A 45 9.51 -3.94 7.90
CA GLY A 45 8.77 -3.48 6.72
C GLY A 45 8.21 -2.05 6.83
N GLN A 46 7.40 -1.66 5.88
CA GLN A 46 6.70 -0.36 5.83
C GLN A 46 5.20 -0.58 5.59
N ASN A 47 4.39 0.44 5.90
CA ASN A 47 2.93 0.38 5.76
C ASN A 47 2.51 0.24 4.28
N PRO A 48 1.92 -0.90 3.86
CA PRO A 48 1.51 -1.12 2.48
C PRO A 48 0.15 -0.51 2.15
N LEU A 49 -0.58 -0.02 3.15
CA LEU A 49 -1.95 0.45 2.96
C LEU A 49 -2.00 1.74 2.14
N GLU A 50 -1.04 2.64 2.33
CA GLU A 50 -1.01 3.92 1.61
C GLU A 50 -0.90 3.74 0.09
N PRO A 51 0.10 3.02 -0.45
CA PRO A 51 0.16 2.80 -1.90
C PRO A 51 -1.01 1.98 -2.43
N ALA A 52 -1.52 1.01 -1.66
CA ALA A 52 -2.70 0.23 -2.03
C ALA A 52 -3.96 1.11 -2.16
N MET A 53 -4.16 2.06 -1.24
CA MET A 53 -5.26 3.04 -1.29
C MET A 53 -5.10 4.03 -2.44
N CYS A 54 -3.89 4.25 -2.93
CA CYS A 54 -3.64 5.02 -4.15
C CYS A 54 -3.85 4.21 -5.45
N GLY A 55 -4.19 2.93 -5.35
CA GLY A 55 -4.48 2.04 -6.47
C GLY A 55 -3.27 1.34 -7.06
N ALA A 56 -2.10 1.41 -6.42
CA ALA A 56 -0.91 0.72 -6.88
C ALA A 56 -0.94 -0.79 -6.56
N GLU A 57 -0.30 -1.59 -7.40
CA GLU A 57 0.06 -2.98 -7.08
C GLU A 57 1.26 -2.95 -6.11
N VAL A 58 1.12 -3.57 -4.95
CA VAL A 58 2.14 -3.52 -3.89
C VAL A 58 3.00 -4.77 -3.91
N LEU A 59 4.30 -4.62 -4.06
CA LEU A 59 5.27 -5.71 -4.00
C LEU A 59 6.07 -5.62 -2.70
N TYR A 60 6.32 -6.76 -2.06
CA TYR A 60 7.02 -6.81 -0.79
C TYR A 60 7.84 -8.09 -0.60
N GLY A 61 8.84 -8.04 0.25
CA GLY A 61 9.70 -9.18 0.62
C GLY A 61 9.16 -9.98 1.81
N THR A 62 10.07 -10.63 2.53
CA THR A 62 9.72 -11.52 3.65
C THR A 62 9.63 -10.83 5.00
N ASN A 63 10.26 -9.67 5.16
CA ASN A 63 10.37 -8.96 6.44
C ASN A 63 9.25 -7.93 6.58
N ILE A 64 8.13 -8.34 7.16
CA ILE A 64 6.89 -7.55 7.25
C ILE A 64 6.26 -7.58 8.64
N ASP A 65 7.03 -7.89 9.67
CA ASP A 65 6.53 -8.21 11.01
C ASP A 65 5.58 -7.14 11.58
N ASN A 66 5.88 -5.85 11.38
CA ASN A 66 5.05 -4.75 11.87
C ASN A 66 3.70 -4.60 11.15
N PHE A 67 3.54 -5.19 9.97
CA PHE A 67 2.36 -5.02 9.11
C PHE A 67 1.81 -6.33 8.56
N SER A 68 2.12 -7.46 9.20
CA SER A 68 1.77 -8.80 8.72
C SER A 68 0.28 -8.97 8.41
N ASP A 69 -0.60 -8.45 9.28
CA ASP A 69 -2.05 -8.54 9.08
C ASP A 69 -2.53 -7.68 7.91
N THR A 70 -1.94 -6.50 7.74
CA THR A 70 -2.26 -5.64 6.60
C THR A 70 -1.85 -6.29 5.28
N TYR A 71 -0.65 -6.86 5.21
CA TYR A 71 -0.21 -7.61 4.01
C TYR A 71 -1.11 -8.82 3.75
N ARG A 72 -1.48 -9.58 4.78
CA ARG A 72 -2.40 -10.71 4.64
C ARG A 72 -3.76 -10.29 4.08
N LEU A 73 -4.29 -9.16 4.50
CA LEU A 73 -5.52 -8.58 3.94
C LEU A 73 -5.35 -8.22 2.46
N LEU A 74 -4.28 -7.50 2.12
CA LEU A 74 -4.02 -7.06 0.75
C LEU A 74 -3.75 -8.24 -0.20
N ASP A 75 -3.11 -9.30 0.27
CA ASP A 75 -2.90 -10.55 -0.49
C ASP A 75 -4.23 -11.24 -0.81
N LYS A 76 -5.13 -11.35 0.16
CA LYS A 76 -6.49 -11.88 -0.05
C LYS A 76 -7.27 -11.08 -1.09
N LEU A 77 -7.05 -9.78 -1.14
CA LEU A 77 -7.67 -8.88 -2.13
C LEU A 77 -6.95 -8.90 -3.49
N LYS A 78 -5.82 -9.60 -3.61
CA LYS A 78 -4.95 -9.65 -4.80
C LYS A 78 -4.43 -8.27 -5.21
N ILE A 79 -4.07 -7.46 -4.21
CA ILE A 79 -3.50 -6.11 -4.36
C ILE A 79 -2.01 -6.11 -4.02
N SER A 80 -1.57 -7.03 -3.14
CA SER A 80 -0.16 -7.18 -2.82
C SER A 80 0.40 -8.51 -3.29
N HIS A 81 1.73 -8.57 -3.45
CA HIS A 81 2.44 -9.71 -4.01
C HIS A 81 3.77 -9.90 -3.29
N LYS A 82 3.93 -11.05 -2.66
CA LYS A 82 5.18 -11.42 -1.98
C LYS A 82 6.24 -11.86 -2.97
N VAL A 83 7.46 -11.35 -2.81
CA VAL A 83 8.63 -11.77 -3.57
C VAL A 83 9.72 -12.27 -2.63
N LYS A 84 10.47 -13.29 -3.04
CA LYS A 84 11.51 -13.91 -2.20
C LYS A 84 12.92 -13.37 -2.48
N ASN A 85 13.15 -12.91 -3.70
CA ASN A 85 14.46 -12.47 -4.18
C ASN A 85 14.32 -11.53 -5.40
N VAL A 86 15.44 -11.02 -5.87
CA VAL A 86 15.52 -10.07 -7.00
C VAL A 86 14.94 -10.67 -8.27
N ASN A 87 15.22 -11.93 -8.59
CA ASN A 87 14.69 -12.56 -9.80
C ASN A 87 13.16 -12.64 -9.76
N GLY A 88 12.58 -13.01 -8.62
CA GLY A 88 11.14 -13.02 -8.42
C GLY A 88 10.53 -11.63 -8.57
N LEU A 89 11.20 -10.60 -8.04
CA LEU A 89 10.79 -9.21 -8.19
C LEU A 89 10.79 -8.80 -9.67
N THR A 90 11.88 -9.03 -10.39
CA THR A 90 12.01 -8.68 -11.80
C THR A 90 10.92 -9.33 -12.66
N ASN A 91 10.71 -10.64 -12.50
CA ASN A 91 9.70 -11.38 -13.26
C ASN A 91 8.29 -10.84 -12.98
N LEU A 92 8.01 -10.52 -11.73
CA LEU A 92 6.70 -10.01 -11.32
C LEU A 92 6.47 -8.59 -11.85
N VAL A 93 7.45 -7.71 -11.75
CA VAL A 93 7.39 -6.35 -12.31
C VAL A 93 7.12 -6.40 -13.81
N ASN A 94 7.88 -7.17 -14.57
CA ASN A 94 7.69 -7.30 -16.02
C ASN A 94 6.27 -7.77 -16.35
N ARG A 95 5.75 -8.77 -15.64
CA ARG A 95 4.38 -9.26 -15.81
C ARG A 95 3.33 -8.21 -15.49
N LEU A 96 3.50 -7.44 -14.42
CA LEU A 96 2.55 -6.42 -14.01
C LEU A 96 2.58 -5.18 -14.90
N LEU A 97 3.75 -4.84 -15.48
CA LEU A 97 3.86 -3.75 -16.44
C LEU A 97 3.04 -4.01 -17.71
N LEU A 98 2.99 -5.26 -18.16
CA LEU A 98 2.20 -5.67 -19.33
C LEU A 98 0.67 -5.75 -19.05
N LYS A 99 0.27 -5.85 -17.80
CA LYS A 99 -1.14 -5.90 -17.40
C LYS A 99 -1.81 -4.54 -17.47
N ALA A 100 -3.10 -4.49 -17.80
CA ALA A 100 -3.89 -3.28 -17.64
C ALA A 100 -3.92 -2.86 -16.16
N HIS A 101 -3.66 -1.59 -15.87
CA HIS A 101 -3.68 -1.07 -14.51
C HIS A 101 -5.11 -0.88 -14.01
N ASN A 102 -5.49 -1.60 -12.97
CA ASN A 102 -6.79 -1.46 -12.33
C ASN A 102 -6.71 -0.53 -11.11
N LYS A 103 -6.79 0.77 -11.34
CA LYS A 103 -6.80 1.77 -10.25
C LYS A 103 -7.94 1.60 -9.25
N LYS A 104 -9.00 0.84 -9.58
CA LYS A 104 -10.17 0.66 -8.70
C LYS A 104 -9.96 -0.37 -7.58
N ASN A 105 -8.78 -0.97 -7.48
CA ASN A 105 -8.48 -1.93 -6.39
C ASN A 105 -8.68 -1.31 -4.99
N TYR A 106 -8.45 -0.02 -4.81
CA TYR A 106 -8.69 0.68 -3.54
C TYR A 106 -10.15 0.59 -3.06
N LEU A 107 -11.13 0.48 -3.96
CA LEU A 107 -12.55 0.35 -3.60
C LEU A 107 -12.83 -0.89 -2.74
N LYS A 108 -12.06 -1.97 -2.92
CA LYS A 108 -12.15 -3.17 -2.10
C LYS A 108 -11.73 -2.88 -0.65
N ILE A 109 -10.66 -2.11 -0.48
CA ILE A 109 -10.14 -1.70 0.83
C ILE A 109 -11.12 -0.75 1.50
N GLU A 110 -11.61 0.24 0.77
CA GLU A 110 -12.60 1.22 1.26
C GLU A 110 -13.88 0.54 1.76
N LYS A 111 -14.39 -0.45 1.01
CA LYS A 111 -15.58 -1.22 1.41
C LYS A 111 -15.36 -1.95 2.74
N ILE A 112 -14.18 -2.56 2.93
CA ILE A 112 -13.82 -3.24 4.18
C ILE A 112 -13.71 -2.23 5.32
N GLY A 113 -13.03 -1.11 5.11
CA GLY A 113 -12.89 -0.05 6.11
C GLY A 113 -14.24 0.51 6.57
N LYS A 114 -15.16 0.78 5.63
CA LYS A 114 -16.53 1.23 5.96
C LYS A 114 -17.29 0.19 6.79
N ARG A 115 -17.16 -1.11 6.44
CA ARG A 115 -17.80 -2.18 7.22
C ARG A 115 -17.26 -2.22 8.65
N ILE A 116 -15.95 -2.28 8.83
CA ILE A 116 -15.33 -2.31 10.17
C ILE A 116 -15.74 -1.08 10.99
N LEU A 117 -15.74 0.11 10.39
CA LEU A 117 -16.17 1.35 11.07
C LEU A 117 -17.61 1.27 11.54
N ASN A 118 -18.52 0.73 10.73
CA ASN A 118 -19.93 0.59 11.11
C ASN A 118 -20.11 -0.44 12.22
N GLU A 119 -19.50 -1.61 12.10
CA GLU A 119 -19.52 -2.66 13.13
C GLU A 119 -18.99 -2.11 14.47
N THR A 120 -17.88 -1.38 14.47
CA THR A 120 -17.31 -0.76 15.70
C THR A 120 -18.26 0.29 16.29
N LYS A 121 -18.88 1.14 15.45
CA LYS A 121 -19.86 2.13 15.93
C LYS A 121 -21.09 1.47 16.56
N ASP A 122 -21.58 0.38 15.99
CA ASP A 122 -22.76 -0.31 16.51
C ASP A 122 -22.43 -1.02 17.82
N GLU A 123 -21.24 -1.58 17.96
CA GLU A 123 -20.76 -2.15 19.22
C GLU A 123 -20.64 -1.09 20.33
N ILE A 124 -20.02 0.06 20.04
CA ILE A 124 -19.93 1.18 21.00
C ILE A 124 -21.33 1.64 21.44
N LYS A 125 -22.27 1.82 20.52
CA LYS A 125 -23.63 2.19 20.85
C LYS A 125 -24.33 1.17 21.75
N SER A 126 -24.12 -0.11 21.47
CA SER A 126 -24.66 -1.20 22.29
C SER A 126 -24.13 -1.14 23.72
N LEU A 127 -22.82 -0.93 23.88
CA LEU A 127 -22.21 -0.80 25.20
C LEU A 127 -22.75 0.39 25.97
N LEU A 128 -22.86 1.56 25.34
CA LEU A 128 -23.41 2.77 25.97
C LEU A 128 -24.87 2.59 26.41
N ASN A 129 -25.71 1.96 25.56
CA ASN A 129 -27.09 1.71 25.89
C ASN A 129 -27.26 0.70 27.06
N ASN A 130 -26.34 -0.24 27.20
CA ASN A 130 -26.35 -1.20 28.30
C ASN A 130 -25.93 -0.53 29.64
N GLU A 131 -25.03 0.41 29.61
CA GLU A 131 -24.63 1.19 30.79
C GLU A 131 -25.77 2.11 31.27
N ILE A 132 -26.45 2.82 30.35
CA ILE A 132 -27.60 3.71 30.68
C ILE A 132 -28.74 2.94 31.30
N LYS A 133 -28.98 1.67 30.92
CA LYS A 133 -30.04 0.83 31.52
C LYS A 133 -29.73 0.26 32.89
N LYS A 134 -28.48 0.37 33.35
CA LYS A 134 -28.05 -0.10 34.68
C LYS A 134 -28.08 1.01 35.77
N THR A 135 -28.28 2.26 35.30
CA THR A 135 -28.45 3.43 36.16
C THR A 135 -29.91 3.79 36.35
#